data_b2482420dc9edc93fadff873e49bcbd7
#
_entry.id   b2482420dc9edc93fadff873e49bcbd7
#
_cell.length_a   1.000
_cell.length_b   1.000
_cell.length_c   1.000
_cell.angle_alpha   90.00
_cell.angle_beta   90.00
_cell.angle_gamma   90.00
#
_symmetry.space_group_name_H-M   'P 1'
#
loop_
_entity.id
_entity.type
_entity.pdbx_description
1 polymer ?
#
loop_
_entity_poly.entity_id
_entity_poly.type
_entity_poly.pdbx_seq_one_letter_code
_entity_poly.pdbx_strand_id
1 'polypeptide(L)'
;MKRLIMVATMAFLTFLRPLYGQSEAGAIFLLISPGARAGGMGEAQVAVANDAYASFWNPAGLAFLKGSEMALMHVNWLPNLADDMYYEFFAYRKHFPYLGTLGGHLIYLNLGEQIRMGESPDDYLGTFTSYMMAFTLSYSSLLTPKSSLGINAKVSYQHLTEFGAGGE
;
A
#
# COMPACT_ATOMS: atom_id res chain seq x y z
N MET A 1 27.35 -21.55 15.20
CA MET A 1 26.27 -21.43 14.20
C MET A 1 24.91 -21.97 14.71
N LYS A 2 24.78 -23.25 15.11
CA LYS A 2 23.47 -23.81 15.55
C LYS A 2 22.81 -23.06 16.72
N ARG A 3 23.58 -22.62 17.73
CA ARG A 3 23.06 -21.85 18.87
C ARG A 3 22.58 -20.45 18.46
N LEU A 4 23.25 -19.79 17.51
CA LEU A 4 22.86 -18.48 16.99
C LEU A 4 21.55 -18.55 16.18
N ILE A 5 21.40 -19.60 15.37
CA ILE A 5 20.17 -19.88 14.62
C ILE A 5 19.02 -20.14 15.58
N MET A 6 19.24 -20.94 16.62
CA MET A 6 18.22 -21.27 17.62
C MET A 6 17.76 -20.02 18.42
N VAL A 7 18.70 -19.13 18.79
CA VAL A 7 18.37 -17.87 19.45
C VAL A 7 17.62 -16.92 18.52
N ALA A 8 18.04 -16.82 17.25
CA ALA A 8 17.36 -16.00 16.25
C ALA A 8 15.93 -16.53 15.95
N THR A 9 15.75 -17.84 15.85
CA THR A 9 14.42 -18.47 15.67
C THR A 9 13.53 -18.26 16.90
N MET A 10 14.08 -18.37 18.11
CA MET A 10 13.33 -18.14 19.33
C MET A 10 12.96 -16.66 19.53
N ALA A 11 13.86 -15.72 19.17
CA ALA A 11 13.56 -14.30 19.12
C ALA A 11 12.47 -13.96 18.07
N PHE A 12 12.52 -14.60 16.89
CA PHE A 12 11.50 -14.44 15.86
C PHE A 12 10.13 -14.94 16.31
N LEU A 13 10.09 -16.09 17.00
CA LEU A 13 8.85 -16.66 17.55
C LEU A 13 8.24 -15.81 18.67
N THR A 14 9.03 -15.08 19.45
CA THR A 14 8.51 -14.16 20.48
C THR A 14 7.92 -12.87 19.89
N PHE A 15 8.28 -12.50 18.66
CA PHE A 15 7.65 -11.42 17.92
C PHE A 15 6.33 -11.79 17.25
N LEU A 16 6.01 -13.10 17.14
CA LEU A 16 4.70 -13.59 16.69
C LEU A 16 3.68 -13.43 17.84
N ARG A 17 3.39 -12.18 18.22
CA ARG A 17 2.19 -11.92 19.00
C ARG A 17 0.98 -12.28 18.15
N PRO A 18 -0.10 -12.83 18.74
CA PRO A 18 -1.33 -13.03 17.99
C PRO A 18 -1.73 -11.66 17.41
N LEU A 19 -1.58 -11.53 16.11
CA LEU A 19 -2.19 -10.48 15.33
C LEU A 19 -3.69 -10.75 15.44
N TYR A 20 -4.36 -10.04 16.33
CA TYR A 20 -5.81 -10.00 16.31
C TYR A 20 -6.17 -9.41 14.96
N GLY A 21 -6.65 -10.26 14.05
CA GLY A 21 -7.07 -9.85 12.71
C GLY A 21 -8.16 -8.80 12.86
N GLN A 22 -7.81 -7.56 12.53
CA GLN A 22 -8.85 -6.57 12.26
C GLN A 22 -9.61 -7.10 11.05
N SER A 23 -10.93 -6.92 11.07
CA SER A 23 -11.83 -7.29 10.00
C SER A 23 -11.21 -7.02 8.63
N GLU A 24 -11.27 -7.98 7.70
CA GLU A 24 -10.80 -7.81 6.31
C GLU A 24 -11.45 -6.59 5.63
N ALA A 25 -12.59 -6.11 6.13
CA ALA A 25 -13.26 -4.89 5.70
C ALA A 25 -12.51 -3.58 6.06
N GLY A 26 -11.54 -3.62 6.97
CA GLY A 26 -10.91 -2.40 7.51
C GLY A 26 -10.02 -1.62 6.55
N ALA A 27 -9.57 -2.19 5.41
CA ALA A 27 -8.65 -1.50 4.51
C ALA A 27 -8.77 -1.98 3.05
N ILE A 28 -9.99 -2.14 2.56
CA ILE A 28 -10.30 -2.65 1.20
C ILE A 28 -9.62 -1.79 0.12
N PHE A 29 -9.43 -0.50 0.33
CA PHE A 29 -8.74 0.38 -0.63
C PHE A 29 -7.30 -0.05 -0.95
N LEU A 30 -6.66 -0.83 -0.07
CA LEU A 30 -5.34 -1.40 -0.31
C LEU A 30 -5.33 -2.52 -1.35
N LEU A 31 -6.50 -3.05 -1.72
CA LEU A 31 -6.67 -4.04 -2.78
C LEU A 31 -6.80 -3.40 -4.17
N ILE A 32 -6.94 -2.07 -4.24
CA ILE A 32 -6.98 -1.35 -5.52
C ILE A 32 -5.60 -1.43 -6.16
N SER A 33 -5.53 -2.17 -7.26
CA SER A 33 -4.29 -2.49 -7.95
C SER A 33 -3.77 -1.32 -8.77
N PRO A 34 -2.58 -0.75 -8.47
CA PRO A 34 -2.00 0.33 -9.25
C PRO A 34 -1.32 -0.17 -10.52
N GLY A 35 -1.34 0.68 -11.55
CA GLY A 35 -0.60 0.51 -12.79
C GLY A 35 -1.45 0.02 -13.97
N ALA A 36 -1.54 0.83 -15.02
CA ALA A 36 -2.26 0.49 -16.24
C ALA A 36 -1.70 -0.79 -16.91
N ARG A 37 -0.37 -0.99 -16.82
CA ARG A 37 0.28 -2.22 -17.31
C ARG A 37 -0.18 -3.45 -16.54
N ALA A 38 -0.27 -3.34 -15.21
CA ALA A 38 -0.75 -4.44 -14.35
C ALA A 38 -2.20 -4.80 -14.69
N GLY A 39 -3.07 -3.80 -14.85
CA GLY A 39 -4.46 -3.98 -15.25
C GLY A 39 -4.56 -4.67 -16.62
N GLY A 40 -3.76 -4.24 -17.61
CA GLY A 40 -3.72 -4.84 -18.94
C GLY A 40 -3.21 -6.29 -18.97
N MET A 41 -2.45 -6.70 -17.95
CA MET A 41 -1.97 -8.09 -17.78
C MET A 41 -2.87 -8.94 -16.86
N GLY A 42 -4.07 -8.46 -16.51
CA GLY A 42 -4.93 -9.17 -15.57
C GLY A 42 -4.30 -9.33 -14.20
N GLU A 43 -3.57 -8.30 -13.74
CA GLU A 43 -2.89 -8.23 -12.43
C GLU A 43 -1.72 -9.22 -12.24
N ALA A 44 -1.20 -9.80 -13.32
CA ALA A 44 -0.05 -10.71 -13.28
C ALA A 44 1.30 -10.00 -12.96
N GLN A 45 1.29 -8.71 -12.60
CA GLN A 45 2.46 -7.89 -12.29
C GLN A 45 3.30 -8.46 -11.13
N VAL A 46 2.70 -9.20 -10.21
CA VAL A 46 3.40 -9.82 -9.08
C VAL A 46 4.56 -10.73 -9.52
N ALA A 47 4.42 -11.42 -10.66
CA ALA A 47 5.46 -12.29 -11.20
C ALA A 47 6.54 -11.51 -11.95
N VAL A 48 6.19 -10.38 -12.55
CA VAL A 48 7.11 -9.57 -13.37
C VAL A 48 7.88 -8.58 -12.51
N ALA A 49 7.22 -7.78 -11.71
CA ALA A 49 7.72 -6.84 -10.68
C ALA A 49 9.04 -6.14 -11.04
N ASN A 50 9.12 -5.55 -12.26
CA ASN A 50 10.35 -5.04 -12.87
C ASN A 50 10.35 -3.51 -13.06
N ASP A 51 9.59 -2.79 -12.24
CA ASP A 51 9.47 -1.33 -12.23
C ASP A 51 9.21 -0.82 -10.79
N ALA A 52 8.96 0.49 -10.61
CA ALA A 52 8.70 1.09 -9.31
C ALA A 52 7.42 0.56 -8.64
N TYR A 53 6.46 0.04 -9.41
CA TYR A 53 5.25 -0.60 -8.88
C TYR A 53 5.56 -1.91 -8.13
N ALA A 54 6.77 -2.46 -8.26
CA ALA A 54 7.19 -3.63 -7.49
C ALA A 54 7.10 -3.42 -5.97
N SER A 55 7.20 -2.18 -5.48
CA SER A 55 6.98 -1.85 -4.06
C SER A 55 5.58 -2.25 -3.57
N PHE A 56 4.58 -2.24 -4.45
CA PHE A 56 3.22 -2.70 -4.18
C PHE A 56 3.06 -4.19 -4.44
N TRP A 57 3.44 -4.65 -5.64
CA TRP A 57 3.15 -5.98 -6.14
C TRP A 57 4.05 -7.07 -5.54
N ASN A 58 5.36 -6.84 -5.54
CA ASN A 58 6.35 -7.80 -5.03
C ASN A 58 7.66 -7.08 -4.70
N PRO A 59 7.88 -6.67 -3.46
CA PRO A 59 9.06 -5.91 -3.09
C PRO A 59 10.38 -6.64 -3.36
N ALA A 60 10.39 -7.98 -3.40
CA ALA A 60 11.57 -8.74 -3.75
C ALA A 60 12.07 -8.45 -5.18
N GLY A 61 11.15 -8.11 -6.11
CA GLY A 61 11.48 -7.71 -7.47
C GLY A 61 12.39 -6.47 -7.54
N LEU A 62 12.26 -5.54 -6.58
CA LEU A 62 13.08 -4.34 -6.52
C LEU A 62 14.59 -4.64 -6.45
N ALA A 63 15.00 -5.78 -5.88
CA ALA A 63 16.41 -6.15 -5.72
C ALA A 63 17.15 -6.35 -7.05
N PHE A 64 16.43 -6.72 -8.10
CA PHE A 64 17.00 -6.93 -9.44
C PHE A 64 17.13 -5.63 -10.25
N LEU A 65 16.54 -4.53 -9.77
CA LEU A 65 16.47 -3.26 -10.49
C LEU A 65 17.61 -2.34 -10.05
N LYS A 66 18.33 -1.80 -11.03
CA LYS A 66 19.43 -0.85 -10.82
C LYS A 66 18.95 0.59 -11.04
N GLY A 67 19.73 1.54 -10.51
CA GLY A 67 19.44 2.97 -10.63
C GLY A 67 18.27 3.41 -9.76
N SER A 68 17.60 4.47 -10.18
CA SER A 68 16.41 5.01 -9.51
C SER A 68 15.26 5.15 -10.50
N GLU A 69 14.05 5.04 -10.01
CA GLU A 69 12.83 5.16 -10.81
C GLU A 69 11.70 5.70 -9.94
N MET A 70 10.83 6.48 -10.55
CA MET A 70 9.58 6.92 -9.95
C MET A 70 8.41 6.60 -10.87
N ALA A 71 7.25 6.36 -10.29
CA ALA A 71 6.00 6.15 -10.99
C ALA A 71 4.91 6.98 -10.34
N LEU A 72 4.05 7.53 -11.19
CA LEU A 72 2.86 8.29 -10.79
C LEU A 72 1.66 7.73 -11.55
N MET A 73 0.53 7.64 -10.87
CA MET A 73 -0.73 7.27 -11.49
C MET A 73 -1.85 8.09 -10.87
N HIS A 74 -2.67 8.66 -11.73
CA HIS A 74 -3.94 9.29 -11.39
C HIS A 74 -5.08 8.58 -12.10
N VAL A 75 -6.14 8.28 -11.39
CA VAL A 75 -7.34 7.64 -11.95
C VAL A 75 -8.57 8.30 -11.35
N ASN A 76 -9.48 8.79 -12.22
CA ASN A 76 -10.82 9.15 -11.78
C ASN A 76 -11.53 7.88 -11.34
N TRP A 77 -11.88 7.81 -10.06
CA TRP A 77 -12.47 6.62 -9.47
C TRP A 77 -13.98 6.69 -9.60
N LEU A 78 -14.60 5.69 -10.25
CA LEU A 78 -16.04 5.60 -10.47
C LEU A 78 -16.65 6.89 -11.09
N PRO A 79 -16.15 7.39 -12.23
CA PRO A 79 -16.53 8.71 -12.77
C PRO A 79 -18.02 8.83 -13.14
N ASN A 80 -18.75 7.71 -13.25
CA ASN A 80 -20.19 7.71 -13.48
C ASN A 80 -21.02 7.81 -12.18
N LEU A 81 -20.37 7.72 -11.02
CA LEU A 81 -21.01 7.82 -9.71
C LEU A 81 -20.81 9.20 -9.08
N ALA A 82 -19.58 9.73 -9.14
CA ALA A 82 -19.22 11.04 -8.64
C ALA A 82 -18.00 11.58 -9.39
N ASP A 83 -18.00 12.88 -9.68
CA ASP A 83 -16.95 13.53 -10.47
C ASP A 83 -15.69 13.87 -9.64
N ASP A 84 -15.81 13.84 -8.31
CA ASP A 84 -14.78 14.26 -7.36
C ASP A 84 -14.04 13.10 -6.68
N MET A 85 -14.33 11.84 -7.08
CA MET A 85 -13.63 10.67 -6.59
C MET A 85 -12.40 10.37 -7.45
N TYR A 86 -11.24 10.20 -6.81
CA TYR A 86 -10.02 9.86 -7.53
C TYR A 86 -9.05 9.02 -6.68
N TYR A 87 -8.23 8.25 -7.37
CA TYR A 87 -7.17 7.45 -6.81
C TYR A 87 -5.80 7.93 -7.31
N GLU A 88 -4.90 8.18 -6.39
CA GLU A 88 -3.52 8.60 -6.64
C GLU A 88 -2.56 7.53 -6.14
N PHE A 89 -1.56 7.25 -6.96
CA PHE A 89 -0.46 6.38 -6.58
C PHE A 89 0.86 7.04 -6.95
N PHE A 90 1.76 7.11 -5.99
CA PHE A 90 3.14 7.52 -6.18
C PHE A 90 4.08 6.44 -5.69
N ALA A 91 5.06 6.04 -6.48
CA ALA A 91 6.12 5.14 -6.07
C ALA A 91 7.50 5.69 -6.43
N TYR A 92 8.46 5.39 -5.58
CA TYR A 92 9.87 5.68 -5.81
C TYR A 92 10.72 4.52 -5.35
N ARG A 93 11.79 4.24 -6.09
CA ARG A 93 12.82 3.28 -5.72
C ARG A 93 14.22 3.78 -6.06
N LYS A 94 15.21 3.35 -5.29
CA LYS A 94 16.63 3.60 -5.55
C LYS A 94 17.48 2.41 -5.13
N HIS A 95 18.32 1.96 -6.04
CA HIS A 95 19.32 0.93 -5.78
C HIS A 95 20.59 1.55 -5.18
N PHE A 96 21.08 0.96 -4.11
CA PHE A 96 22.35 1.31 -3.48
C PHE A 96 23.30 0.14 -3.61
N PRO A 97 24.49 0.33 -4.23
CA PRO A 97 25.52 -0.70 -4.26
C PRO A 97 25.83 -1.18 -2.83
N TYR A 98 25.93 -2.48 -2.61
CA TYR A 98 26.22 -3.14 -1.33
C TYR A 98 25.09 -3.13 -0.28
N LEU A 99 24.11 -2.23 -0.35
CA LEU A 99 23.00 -2.16 0.60
C LEU A 99 21.75 -2.90 0.07
N GLY A 100 21.52 -2.87 -1.23
CA GLY A 100 20.28 -3.35 -1.85
C GLY A 100 19.42 -2.20 -2.39
N THR A 101 18.13 -2.42 -2.53
CA THR A 101 17.20 -1.43 -3.06
C THR A 101 16.23 -0.98 -1.99
N LEU A 102 16.18 0.33 -1.77
CA LEU A 102 15.13 0.99 -0.99
C LEU A 102 14.06 1.50 -1.95
N GLY A 103 12.83 1.38 -1.56
CA GLY A 103 11.68 1.89 -2.31
C GLY A 103 10.52 2.16 -1.38
N GLY A 104 9.42 2.57 -1.97
CA GLY A 104 8.17 2.77 -1.26
C GLY A 104 7.11 3.35 -2.17
N HIS A 105 5.89 3.41 -1.65
CA HIS A 105 4.78 4.02 -2.36
C HIS A 105 3.81 4.70 -1.40
N LEU A 106 3.09 5.66 -1.94
CA LEU A 106 1.96 6.34 -1.33
C LEU A 106 0.71 6.01 -2.13
N ILE A 107 -0.36 5.68 -1.44
CA ILE A 107 -1.72 5.52 -1.98
C ILE A 107 -2.57 6.62 -1.35
N TYR A 108 -3.36 7.30 -2.17
CA TYR A 108 -4.38 8.24 -1.72
C TYR A 108 -5.66 8.00 -2.52
N LEU A 109 -6.74 7.68 -1.83
CA LEU A 109 -8.08 7.54 -2.39
C LEU A 109 -8.97 8.62 -1.81
N ASN A 110 -9.41 9.54 -2.66
CA ASN A 110 -10.44 10.51 -2.33
C ASN A 110 -11.82 9.93 -2.67
N LEU A 111 -12.72 9.91 -1.69
CA LEU A 111 -14.10 9.44 -1.86
C LEU A 111 -15.08 10.59 -2.11
N GLY A 112 -14.55 11.79 -2.36
CA GLY A 112 -15.34 12.97 -2.66
C GLY A 112 -16.03 13.59 -1.45
N GLU A 113 -16.86 14.57 -1.74
CA GLU A 113 -17.69 15.26 -0.77
C GLU A 113 -18.99 14.49 -0.52
N GLN A 114 -19.32 14.29 0.74
CA GLN A 114 -20.52 13.58 1.17
C GLN A 114 -21.44 14.52 1.93
N ILE A 115 -22.76 14.39 1.69
CA ILE A 115 -23.77 15.18 2.35
C ILE A 115 -24.12 14.52 3.69
N ARG A 116 -24.09 15.32 4.74
CA ARG A 116 -24.55 14.93 6.07
C ARG A 116 -26.01 15.31 6.24
N MET A 117 -26.83 14.31 6.50
CA MET A 117 -28.26 14.49 6.79
C MET A 117 -28.53 14.15 8.25
N GLY A 118 -29.49 14.85 8.86
CA GLY A 118 -30.00 14.56 10.19
C GLY A 118 -31.02 13.42 10.20
N GLU A 119 -31.87 13.40 11.22
CA GLU A 119 -32.90 12.36 11.36
C GLU A 119 -34.03 12.49 10.35
N SER A 120 -34.26 13.68 9.77
CA SER A 120 -35.24 13.94 8.73
C SER A 120 -34.59 14.14 7.37
N PRO A 121 -35.22 13.73 6.26
CA PRO A 121 -34.72 13.97 4.89
C PRO A 121 -34.48 15.45 4.54
N ASP A 122 -35.12 16.37 5.26
CA ASP A 122 -35.02 17.83 5.05
C ASP A 122 -33.94 18.47 5.98
N ASP A 123 -33.32 17.69 6.85
CA ASP A 123 -32.37 18.17 7.86
C ASP A 123 -30.96 18.12 7.33
N TYR A 124 -30.57 19.08 6.49
CA TYR A 124 -29.24 19.22 5.96
C TYR A 124 -28.28 19.77 7.01
N LEU A 125 -27.29 18.96 7.40
CA LEU A 125 -26.30 19.28 8.42
C LEU A 125 -24.93 19.73 7.88
N GLY A 126 -24.80 19.79 6.54
CA GLY A 126 -23.54 20.18 5.89
C GLY A 126 -22.92 19.08 5.04
N THR A 127 -21.65 19.28 4.65
CA THR A 127 -20.88 18.30 3.87
C THR A 127 -19.58 17.97 4.58
N PHE A 128 -19.03 16.81 4.29
CA PHE A 128 -17.71 16.37 4.75
C PHE A 128 -17.00 15.59 3.64
N THR A 129 -15.67 15.60 3.66
CA THR A 129 -14.86 14.87 2.69
C THR A 129 -14.31 13.61 3.33
N SER A 130 -14.45 12.47 2.64
CA SER A 130 -13.86 11.20 3.06
C SER A 130 -12.64 10.86 2.21
N TYR A 131 -11.57 10.38 2.85
CA TYR A 131 -10.38 9.95 2.14
C TYR A 131 -9.65 8.83 2.89
N MET A 132 -8.86 8.07 2.15
CA MET A 132 -8.02 7.01 2.68
C MET A 132 -6.62 7.17 2.12
N MET A 133 -5.60 6.93 2.95
CA MET A 133 -4.22 6.98 2.52
C MET A 133 -3.41 5.83 3.12
N ALA A 134 -2.36 5.43 2.41
CA ALA A 134 -1.41 4.46 2.91
C ALA A 134 0.00 4.82 2.44
N PHE A 135 0.95 4.75 3.36
CA PHE A 135 2.37 4.87 3.07
C PHE A 135 3.05 3.52 3.28
N THR A 136 3.86 3.11 2.31
CA THR A 136 4.64 1.87 2.38
C THR A 136 6.11 2.16 2.15
N LEU A 137 6.94 1.65 3.04
CA LEU A 137 8.40 1.61 2.87
C LEU A 137 8.81 0.18 2.51
N SER A 138 9.64 0.05 1.48
CA SER A 138 10.10 -1.23 0.93
C SER A 138 11.62 -1.33 1.02
N TYR A 139 12.10 -2.49 1.42
CA TYR A 139 13.52 -2.85 1.33
C TYR A 139 13.67 -4.20 0.66
N SER A 140 14.67 -4.33 -0.21
CA SER A 140 14.98 -5.60 -0.87
C SER A 140 16.46 -5.79 -1.12
N SER A 141 16.89 -7.06 -1.08
CA SER A 141 18.27 -7.45 -1.32
C SER A 141 18.35 -8.78 -2.06
N LEU A 142 19.37 -8.93 -2.90
CA LEU A 142 19.70 -10.19 -3.54
C LEU A 142 20.28 -11.15 -2.51
N LEU A 143 19.76 -12.37 -2.47
CA LEU A 143 20.34 -13.49 -1.73
C LEU A 143 21.30 -14.29 -2.61
N THR A 144 20.92 -14.46 -3.88
CA THR A 144 21.72 -15.07 -4.94
C THR A 144 21.51 -14.29 -6.24
N PRO A 145 22.27 -14.54 -7.31
CA PRO A 145 22.01 -13.91 -8.61
C PRO A 145 20.60 -14.16 -9.18
N LYS A 146 19.88 -15.17 -8.66
CA LYS A 146 18.55 -15.57 -9.14
C LYS A 146 17.45 -15.48 -8.08
N SER A 147 17.78 -15.18 -6.83
CA SER A 147 16.81 -15.09 -5.74
C SER A 147 17.01 -13.84 -4.91
N SER A 148 15.92 -13.27 -4.44
CA SER A 148 15.90 -12.05 -3.63
C SER A 148 14.90 -12.18 -2.49
N LEU A 149 15.06 -11.33 -1.51
CA LEU A 149 14.12 -11.12 -0.42
C LEU A 149 13.70 -9.65 -0.41
N GLY A 150 12.42 -9.41 -0.18
CA GLY A 150 11.87 -8.07 -0.01
C GLY A 150 10.90 -8.03 1.17
N ILE A 151 10.87 -6.91 1.87
CA ILE A 151 9.96 -6.63 2.97
C ILE A 151 9.30 -5.27 2.77
N ASN A 152 8.05 -5.16 3.21
CA ASN A 152 7.29 -3.92 3.26
C ASN A 152 6.86 -3.62 4.70
N ALA A 153 7.02 -2.36 5.11
CA ALA A 153 6.35 -1.81 6.27
C ALA A 153 5.31 -0.80 5.78
N LYS A 154 4.05 -0.97 6.19
CA LYS A 154 2.93 -0.17 5.72
C LYS A 154 2.18 0.45 6.90
N VAL A 155 1.80 1.73 6.75
CA VAL A 155 0.91 2.44 7.65
C VAL A 155 -0.26 2.96 6.82
N SER A 156 -1.48 2.76 7.28
CA SER A 156 -2.70 3.26 6.64
C SER A 156 -3.47 4.17 7.59
N TYR A 157 -4.13 5.15 7.00
CA TYR A 157 -5.02 6.09 7.68
C TYR A 157 -6.30 6.23 6.87
N GLN A 158 -7.44 6.25 7.56
CA GLN A 158 -8.76 6.39 6.94
C GLN A 158 -9.53 7.48 7.67
N HIS A 159 -10.04 8.44 6.92
CA HIS A 159 -10.94 9.48 7.38
C HIS A 159 -12.27 9.30 6.65
N LEU A 160 -13.22 8.65 7.30
CA LEU A 160 -14.51 8.28 6.70
C LEU A 160 -15.67 9.11 7.24
N THR A 161 -15.48 9.76 8.39
CA THR A 161 -16.49 10.61 9.06
C THR A 161 -15.78 11.73 9.82
N GLU A 162 -16.53 12.77 10.21
CA GLU A 162 -16.03 13.85 11.08
C GLU A 162 -15.53 13.34 12.46
N PHE A 163 -16.09 12.23 12.91
CA PHE A 163 -15.68 11.58 14.15
C PHE A 163 -14.80 10.37 13.80
N GLY A 164 -13.59 10.57 13.35
CA GLY A 164 -12.70 9.51 12.87
C GLY A 164 -13.02 8.12 13.44
N ALA A 165 -13.05 7.11 12.61
CA ALA A 165 -13.09 5.72 13.05
C ALA A 165 -11.75 5.34 13.69
N GLY A 166 -11.40 6.02 14.78
CA GLY A 166 -10.36 5.64 15.69
C GLY A 166 -10.97 4.68 16.69
N GLY A 167 -10.77 3.39 16.47
CA GLY A 167 -11.03 2.42 17.52
C GLY A 167 -10.07 2.71 18.67
N GLU A 168 -10.59 3.03 19.83
CA GLU A 168 -9.89 2.93 21.12
C GLU A 168 -9.52 1.47 21.40
#